data_52efd03c8d0a36d4f29479eadeaf21ca
#
_entry.id   52efd03c8d0a36d4f29479eadeaf21ca
#
_cell.length_a   1.000
_cell.length_b   1.000
_cell.length_c   1.000
_cell.angle_alpha   90.00
_cell.angle_beta   90.00
_cell.angle_gamma   90.00
#
_symmetry.space_group_name_H-M   'P 1'
#
loop_
_entity.id
_entity.type
_entity.pdbx_description
1 polymer ?
#
loop_
_entity_poly.entity_id
_entity_poly.type
_entity_poly.pdbx_seq_one_letter_code
_entity_poly.pdbx_strand_id
1 'polypeptide(L)'
;MTDDPDNVDFEYNAHTRGSITKDVFYLGAYKGCVVSSKLRSLSGKTITANQTIGTFRTQAQANGTGYEQSGFYQLIFRQCMYLLKYKNLNSQATVGYGYVLSSHSAAIATGGTEAWGMDCELIKATNPSYMTDQNHHVKCFGLEDFWGNIWEWIDGCVTNSTRNILTGNDNFNDSGSGYTDNGQGATANIGNYMSKPQGTTKTGFLAKEVNGSESTYFCDYAGLCASCVAIFGGWNNAADAGAFQLYVGNAASISSADIAARLMFLLSLIHI
;
A
#
# COMPACT_ATOMS: atom_id res chain seq x y z
N MET A 1 -10.34 -18.18 -2.78
CA MET A 1 -8.96 -18.64 -2.99
C MET A 1 -9.00 -20.13 -3.18
N THR A 2 -8.29 -20.64 -4.15
CA THR A 2 -8.07 -22.09 -4.28
C THR A 2 -6.84 -22.47 -3.47
N ASP A 3 -6.80 -23.64 -2.88
CA ASP A 3 -5.68 -24.29 -2.24
C ASP A 3 -4.89 -25.19 -3.21
N ASP A 4 -5.34 -25.22 -4.48
CA ASP A 4 -4.66 -25.88 -5.58
C ASP A 4 -3.79 -24.88 -6.35
N PRO A 5 -2.45 -24.90 -6.17
CA PRO A 5 -1.54 -23.99 -6.86
C PRO A 5 -1.43 -24.26 -8.37
N ASP A 6 -1.85 -25.43 -8.84
CA ASP A 6 -1.82 -25.79 -10.26
C ASP A 6 -3.13 -25.42 -10.98
N ASN A 7 -4.10 -24.85 -10.25
CA ASN A 7 -5.33 -24.33 -10.85
C ASN A 7 -5.00 -23.17 -11.80
N VAL A 8 -5.50 -23.25 -13.03
CA VAL A 8 -5.26 -22.23 -14.08
C VAL A 8 -5.72 -20.82 -13.72
N ASP A 9 -6.64 -20.70 -12.75
CA ASP A 9 -7.12 -19.41 -12.25
C ASP A 9 -6.25 -18.85 -11.10
N PHE A 10 -5.22 -19.58 -10.65
CA PHE A 10 -4.33 -19.15 -9.57
C PHE A 10 -3.17 -18.32 -10.13
N GLU A 11 -3.04 -17.09 -9.67
CA GLU A 11 -1.99 -16.17 -10.11
C GLU A 11 -1.09 -15.73 -8.96
N TYR A 12 0.21 -15.96 -9.10
CA TYR A 12 1.26 -15.57 -8.13
C TYR A 12 1.75 -14.13 -8.35
N ASN A 13 0.88 -13.19 -8.70
CA ASN A 13 1.28 -11.84 -9.11
C ASN A 13 2.19 -11.12 -8.10
N ALA A 14 1.94 -11.30 -6.79
CA ALA A 14 2.78 -10.70 -5.75
C ALA A 14 4.19 -11.30 -5.67
N HIS A 15 4.35 -12.54 -6.10
CA HIS A 15 5.61 -13.29 -6.09
C HIS A 15 6.33 -13.26 -7.44
N THR A 16 5.69 -12.70 -8.48
CA THR A 16 6.22 -12.73 -9.84
C THR A 16 6.91 -11.42 -10.18
N ARG A 17 8.08 -11.52 -10.82
CA ARG A 17 8.80 -10.40 -11.42
C ARG A 17 9.06 -10.73 -12.90
N GLY A 18 8.47 -9.97 -13.81
CA GLY A 18 8.44 -10.32 -15.22
C GLY A 18 7.76 -11.67 -15.44
N SER A 19 8.49 -12.64 -15.97
CA SER A 19 8.03 -14.02 -16.18
C SER A 19 8.51 -15.01 -15.10
N ILE A 20 9.21 -14.54 -14.06
CA ILE A 20 9.83 -15.41 -13.05
C ILE A 20 9.08 -15.30 -11.74
N THR A 21 8.48 -16.39 -11.28
CA THR A 21 7.89 -16.50 -9.96
C THR A 21 8.97 -16.80 -8.92
N LYS A 22 8.89 -16.13 -7.77
CA LYS A 22 9.79 -16.25 -6.62
C LYS A 22 9.06 -16.91 -5.46
N ASP A 23 9.76 -17.69 -4.65
CA ASP A 23 9.16 -18.37 -3.50
C ASP A 23 8.76 -17.40 -2.40
N VAL A 24 9.51 -16.31 -2.23
CA VAL A 24 9.29 -15.32 -1.18
C VAL A 24 9.55 -13.90 -1.68
N PHE A 25 8.84 -12.96 -1.07
CA PHE A 25 9.18 -11.55 -1.10
C PHE A 25 9.17 -10.97 0.32
N TYR A 26 9.86 -9.87 0.50
CA TYR A 26 9.94 -9.19 1.79
C TYR A 26 9.44 -7.76 1.64
N LEU A 27 8.70 -7.30 2.64
CA LEU A 27 8.30 -5.89 2.78
C LEU A 27 9.02 -5.29 3.98
N GLY A 28 9.46 -4.06 3.86
CA GLY A 28 10.03 -3.32 4.98
C GLY A 28 9.03 -3.23 6.13
N ALA A 29 9.44 -3.62 7.32
CA ALA A 29 8.58 -3.55 8.50
C ALA A 29 8.13 -2.11 8.80
N TYR A 30 8.92 -1.12 8.43
CA TYR A 30 8.70 0.31 8.68
C TYR A 30 8.54 1.07 7.37
N LYS A 31 7.83 2.21 7.41
CA LYS A 31 7.85 3.22 6.35
C LYS A 31 9.29 3.67 6.08
N GLY A 32 9.58 4.04 4.85
CA GLY A 32 10.94 4.22 4.37
C GLY A 32 11.65 5.47 4.88
N CYS A 33 12.92 5.33 5.21
CA CYS A 33 13.84 6.45 5.37
C CYS A 33 15.00 6.34 4.37
N VAL A 34 15.49 7.47 3.85
CA VAL A 34 16.62 7.49 2.92
C VAL A 34 17.91 7.73 3.68
N VAL A 35 18.83 6.78 3.59
CA VAL A 35 20.17 6.85 4.21
C VAL A 35 21.20 6.59 3.12
N SER A 36 22.13 7.50 2.95
CA SER A 36 23.19 7.44 1.91
C SER A 36 22.61 7.15 0.52
N SER A 37 21.56 7.90 0.14
CA SER A 37 20.83 7.78 -1.13
C SER A 37 20.17 6.42 -1.38
N LYS A 38 19.93 5.65 -0.33
CA LYS A 38 19.27 4.34 -0.38
C LYS A 38 17.99 4.35 0.47
N LEU A 39 16.88 3.91 -0.08
CA LEU A 39 15.65 3.68 0.68
C LEU A 39 15.88 2.51 1.64
N ARG A 40 15.58 2.72 2.92
CA ARG A 40 15.77 1.74 4.01
C ARG A 40 14.49 1.59 4.82
N SER A 41 14.31 0.44 5.44
CA SER A 41 13.29 0.18 6.46
C SER A 41 13.99 0.02 7.80
N LEU A 42 14.00 1.07 8.61
CA LEU A 42 14.74 1.13 9.87
C LEU A 42 13.84 1.64 10.98
N SER A 43 14.01 1.09 12.19
CA SER A 43 13.36 1.56 13.41
C SER A 43 13.97 2.87 13.91
N GLY A 44 13.16 3.67 14.62
CA GLY A 44 13.60 4.90 15.28
C GLY A 44 14.05 6.00 14.30
N LYS A 45 13.55 6.00 13.06
CA LYS A 45 13.94 6.97 12.03
C LYS A 45 12.79 7.89 11.64
N THR A 46 13.16 9.14 11.33
CA THR A 46 12.26 10.03 10.61
C THR A 46 12.00 9.47 9.22
N ILE A 47 10.73 9.38 8.84
CA ILE A 47 10.34 8.92 7.51
C ILE A 47 10.76 9.99 6.49
N THR A 48 11.33 9.56 5.37
CA THR A 48 11.68 10.47 4.27
C THR A 48 10.46 10.70 3.40
N ALA A 49 10.13 11.96 3.16
CA ALA A 49 9.06 12.42 2.28
C ALA A 49 9.61 13.43 1.23
N ASN A 50 8.73 14.16 0.56
CA ASN A 50 9.08 15.21 -0.42
C ASN A 50 9.90 14.70 -1.61
N GLN A 51 9.62 13.50 -2.09
CA GLN A 51 10.25 12.93 -3.28
C GLN A 51 9.21 12.31 -4.19
N THR A 52 9.49 12.32 -5.50
CA THR A 52 8.64 11.69 -6.50
C THR A 52 8.70 10.16 -6.42
N ILE A 53 7.71 9.48 -6.96
CA ILE A 53 7.69 8.01 -7.06
C ILE A 53 8.96 7.48 -7.77
N GLY A 54 9.40 8.15 -8.86
CA GLY A 54 10.61 7.76 -9.60
C GLY A 54 11.90 7.94 -8.79
N THR A 55 11.98 8.98 -7.92
CA THR A 55 13.12 9.18 -7.04
C THR A 55 13.21 8.07 -6.00
N PHE A 56 12.10 7.72 -5.34
CA PHE A 56 12.08 6.61 -4.38
C PHE A 56 12.39 5.26 -5.04
N ARG A 57 11.91 5.02 -6.26
CA ARG A 57 12.25 3.83 -7.05
C ARG A 57 13.76 3.71 -7.25
N THR A 58 14.41 4.78 -7.69
CA THR A 58 15.88 4.83 -7.86
C THR A 58 16.61 4.55 -6.53
N GLN A 59 16.15 5.12 -5.43
CA GLN A 59 16.74 4.90 -4.11
C GLN A 59 16.50 3.49 -3.56
N ALA A 60 15.37 2.86 -3.89
CA ALA A 60 15.14 1.46 -3.56
C ALA A 60 16.10 0.56 -4.33
N GLN A 61 16.20 0.74 -5.65
CA GLN A 61 17.09 -0.02 -6.53
C GLN A 61 18.58 0.19 -6.22
N ALA A 62 18.96 1.32 -5.66
CA ALA A 62 20.34 1.57 -5.18
C ALA A 62 20.80 0.59 -4.08
N ASN A 63 19.92 -0.18 -3.46
CA ASN A 63 20.27 -1.26 -2.53
C ASN A 63 20.83 -2.50 -3.24
N GLY A 64 20.60 -2.66 -4.53
CA GLY A 64 21.03 -3.80 -5.35
C GLY A 64 19.87 -4.53 -6.02
N THR A 65 20.20 -5.57 -6.75
CA THR A 65 19.21 -6.36 -7.52
C THR A 65 18.13 -6.92 -6.61
N GLY A 66 16.86 -6.81 -7.03
CA GLY A 66 15.69 -7.31 -6.30
C GLY A 66 15.09 -6.31 -5.31
N TYR A 67 15.77 -5.19 -5.02
CA TYR A 67 15.22 -4.13 -4.19
C TYR A 67 14.38 -3.15 -5.02
N GLU A 68 13.15 -2.92 -4.56
CA GLU A 68 12.18 -1.99 -5.16
C GLU A 68 11.42 -1.24 -4.05
N GLN A 69 10.67 -0.21 -4.41
CA GLN A 69 9.62 0.27 -3.52
C GLN A 69 8.37 -0.63 -3.63
N SER A 70 7.47 -0.55 -2.65
CA SER A 70 6.27 -1.39 -2.53
C SER A 70 5.45 -1.41 -3.82
N GLY A 71 5.15 -2.61 -4.32
CA GLY A 71 4.42 -2.82 -5.56
C GLY A 71 2.93 -3.07 -5.36
N PHE A 72 2.16 -2.84 -6.40
CA PHE A 72 0.70 -2.95 -6.38
C PHE A 72 0.21 -4.36 -6.08
N TYR A 73 0.82 -5.38 -6.64
CA TYR A 73 0.44 -6.76 -6.35
C TYR A 73 0.78 -7.18 -4.91
N GLN A 74 1.87 -6.65 -4.33
CA GLN A 74 2.20 -6.85 -2.93
C GLN A 74 1.20 -6.11 -2.02
N LEU A 75 0.67 -4.97 -2.44
CA LEU A 75 -0.43 -4.30 -1.73
C LEU A 75 -1.71 -5.14 -1.77
N ILE A 76 -2.11 -5.66 -2.93
CA ILE A 76 -3.27 -6.58 -3.05
C ILE A 76 -3.08 -7.78 -2.12
N PHE A 77 -1.88 -8.38 -2.10
CA PHE A 77 -1.55 -9.49 -1.22
C PHE A 77 -1.75 -9.11 0.26
N ARG A 78 -1.23 -7.95 0.69
CA ARG A 78 -1.42 -7.43 2.06
C ARG A 78 -2.91 -7.31 2.40
N GLN A 79 -3.72 -6.77 1.50
CA GLN A 79 -5.16 -6.60 1.67
C GLN A 79 -5.90 -7.95 1.74
N CYS A 80 -5.52 -8.91 0.90
CA CYS A 80 -6.05 -10.28 0.97
C CYS A 80 -5.70 -10.97 2.30
N MET A 81 -4.45 -10.87 2.76
CA MET A 81 -4.04 -11.41 4.05
C MET A 81 -4.78 -10.76 5.21
N TYR A 82 -5.03 -9.44 5.14
CA TYR A 82 -5.86 -8.75 6.10
C TYR A 82 -7.27 -9.38 6.17
N LEU A 83 -7.93 -9.57 5.03
CA LEU A 83 -9.28 -10.18 4.96
C LEU A 83 -9.31 -11.60 5.49
N LEU A 84 -8.30 -12.41 5.17
CA LEU A 84 -8.20 -13.79 5.67
C LEU A 84 -8.11 -13.85 7.20
N LYS A 85 -7.34 -12.94 7.79
CA LYS A 85 -7.16 -12.88 9.23
C LYS A 85 -8.36 -12.28 9.95
N TYR A 86 -8.78 -11.10 9.53
CA TYR A 86 -9.73 -10.30 10.30
C TYR A 86 -11.18 -10.45 9.85
N LYS A 87 -11.44 -10.92 8.62
CA LYS A 87 -12.77 -11.17 8.05
C LYS A 87 -13.73 -9.97 8.16
N ASN A 88 -13.18 -8.75 8.10
CA ASN A 88 -13.92 -7.51 8.25
C ASN A 88 -13.31 -6.44 7.35
N LEU A 89 -14.13 -5.68 6.64
CA LEU A 89 -13.70 -4.61 5.75
C LEU A 89 -13.48 -3.27 6.48
N ASN A 90 -14.06 -3.10 7.68
CA ASN A 90 -13.81 -1.94 8.53
C ASN A 90 -12.53 -2.19 9.34
N SER A 91 -11.41 -1.74 8.82
CA SER A 91 -10.09 -1.98 9.40
C SER A 91 -9.85 -1.19 10.67
N GLN A 92 -10.36 0.03 10.76
CA GLN A 92 -10.22 0.88 11.95
C GLN A 92 -10.97 0.28 13.15
N ALA A 93 -12.22 -0.16 12.96
CA ALA A 93 -12.97 -0.81 14.03
C ALA A 93 -12.36 -2.15 14.45
N THR A 94 -11.73 -2.86 13.51
CA THR A 94 -11.22 -4.22 13.73
C THR A 94 -9.83 -4.21 14.38
N VAL A 95 -8.90 -3.40 13.87
CA VAL A 95 -7.49 -3.39 14.29
C VAL A 95 -7.16 -2.16 15.13
N GLY A 96 -7.67 -0.99 14.76
CA GLY A 96 -7.41 0.29 15.39
C GLY A 96 -7.32 1.40 14.34
N TYR A 97 -7.43 2.66 14.77
CA TYR A 97 -7.44 3.78 13.84
C TYR A 97 -6.08 4.01 13.15
N GLY A 98 -4.98 3.87 13.88
CA GLY A 98 -3.66 4.26 13.41
C GLY A 98 -3.39 5.76 13.63
N TYR A 99 -2.24 6.25 13.17
CA TYR A 99 -1.88 7.66 13.24
C TYR A 99 -2.53 8.40 12.06
N VAL A 100 -3.75 8.89 12.24
CA VAL A 100 -4.61 9.40 11.15
C VAL A 100 -5.42 10.65 11.50
N LEU A 101 -5.23 11.25 12.70
CA LEU A 101 -6.03 12.39 13.15
C LEU A 101 -5.93 13.57 12.16
N SER A 102 -7.07 14.12 11.76
CA SER A 102 -7.15 15.16 10.72
C SER A 102 -6.35 16.45 11.02
N SER A 103 -5.99 16.68 12.28
CA SER A 103 -5.15 17.81 12.71
C SER A 103 -3.65 17.52 12.63
N HIS A 104 -3.22 16.30 12.32
CA HIS A 104 -1.81 16.01 12.14
C HIS A 104 -1.24 16.78 10.94
N SER A 105 0.00 17.23 11.06
CA SER A 105 0.72 17.98 10.04
C SER A 105 2.07 17.38 9.66
N ALA A 106 2.45 16.28 10.31
CA ALA A 106 3.69 15.56 10.05
C ALA A 106 3.57 14.09 10.48
N ALA A 107 4.35 13.23 9.85
CA ALA A 107 4.50 11.84 10.26
C ALA A 107 5.29 11.72 11.57
N ILE A 108 4.99 10.70 12.36
CA ILE A 108 5.81 10.31 13.52
C ILE A 108 6.91 9.33 13.09
N ALA A 109 7.97 9.26 13.91
CA ALA A 109 9.10 8.38 13.64
C ALA A 109 8.72 6.91 13.72
N THR A 110 9.39 6.07 12.94
CA THR A 110 9.21 4.61 12.93
C THR A 110 9.71 3.96 14.23
N GLY A 111 9.28 2.72 14.50
CA GLY A 111 9.76 1.92 15.63
C GLY A 111 8.87 1.96 16.87
N GLY A 112 7.74 2.65 16.81
CA GLY A 112 6.82 2.75 17.94
C GLY A 112 6.10 1.45 18.29
N THR A 113 6.18 0.43 17.44
CA THR A 113 5.47 -0.85 17.62
C THR A 113 6.37 -2.05 17.85
N GLU A 114 7.65 -1.86 18.18
CA GLU A 114 8.60 -2.97 18.32
C GLU A 114 8.13 -4.00 19.39
N ALA A 115 7.61 -3.53 20.49
CA ALA A 115 7.12 -4.36 21.59
C ALA A 115 5.75 -5.02 21.33
N TRP A 116 5.08 -4.74 20.18
CA TRP A 116 3.70 -5.20 19.94
C TRP A 116 3.59 -6.61 19.32
N GLY A 117 4.72 -7.25 19.02
CA GLY A 117 4.71 -8.53 18.28
C GLY A 117 4.37 -8.33 16.81
N MET A 118 3.53 -9.21 16.26
CA MET A 118 3.20 -9.22 14.83
C MET A 118 2.01 -8.33 14.46
N ASP A 119 1.21 -7.90 15.43
CA ASP A 119 0.01 -7.09 15.21
C ASP A 119 -0.40 -6.31 16.48
N CYS A 120 -1.58 -5.66 16.43
CA CYS A 120 -2.10 -4.84 17.53
C CYS A 120 -2.76 -5.62 18.68
N GLU A 121 -2.84 -6.95 18.66
CA GLU A 121 -3.62 -7.71 19.64
C GLU A 121 -3.12 -7.50 21.09
N LEU A 122 -1.79 -7.48 21.27
CA LEU A 122 -1.22 -7.22 22.60
C LEU A 122 -1.59 -5.83 23.11
N ILE A 123 -1.42 -4.80 22.28
CA ILE A 123 -1.67 -3.42 22.69
C ILE A 123 -3.17 -3.15 22.87
N LYS A 124 -4.03 -3.78 22.10
CA LYS A 124 -5.49 -3.74 22.30
C LYS A 124 -5.88 -4.27 23.69
N ALA A 125 -5.23 -5.32 24.14
CA ALA A 125 -5.49 -5.91 25.46
C ALA A 125 -4.92 -5.08 26.62
N THR A 126 -3.75 -4.47 26.45
CA THR A 126 -3.03 -3.76 27.51
C THR A 126 -3.26 -2.25 27.52
N ASN A 127 -3.53 -1.65 26.38
CA ASN A 127 -3.71 -0.20 26.21
C ASN A 127 -4.74 0.13 25.11
N PRO A 128 -6.02 -0.23 25.31
CA PRO A 128 -7.04 -0.18 24.24
C PRO A 128 -7.30 1.25 23.72
N SER A 129 -7.00 2.30 24.51
CA SER A 129 -7.14 3.68 24.04
C SER A 129 -6.24 4.02 22.86
N TYR A 130 -5.09 3.36 22.71
CA TYR A 130 -4.19 3.55 21.56
C TYR A 130 -4.84 3.15 20.24
N MET A 131 -5.86 2.31 20.29
CA MET A 131 -6.56 1.85 19.08
C MET A 131 -7.65 2.81 18.62
N THR A 132 -8.02 3.80 19.44
CA THR A 132 -9.17 4.68 19.18
C THR A 132 -8.84 6.18 19.19
N ASP A 133 -7.63 6.58 19.57
CA ASP A 133 -7.28 8.00 19.71
C ASP A 133 -6.68 8.64 18.46
N GLN A 134 -6.45 7.88 17.40
CA GLN A 134 -5.88 8.33 16.11
C GLN A 134 -4.45 8.92 16.20
N ASN A 135 -3.75 8.72 17.32
CA ASN A 135 -2.43 9.30 17.60
C ASN A 135 -1.30 8.26 17.66
N HIS A 136 -1.62 7.00 17.47
CA HIS A 136 -0.65 5.91 17.60
C HIS A 136 -0.53 5.11 16.30
N HIS A 137 0.58 4.41 16.16
CA HIS A 137 0.78 3.48 15.05
C HIS A 137 -0.29 2.39 15.00
N VAL A 138 -0.42 1.74 13.87
CA VAL A 138 -1.13 0.47 13.69
C VAL A 138 -0.16 -0.57 13.15
N LYS A 139 -0.32 -1.83 13.56
CA LYS A 139 0.55 -2.93 13.12
C LYS A 139 -0.25 -4.13 12.67
N CYS A 140 0.06 -4.66 11.48
CA CYS A 140 -0.50 -5.90 10.95
C CYS A 140 0.62 -6.72 10.29
N PHE A 141 0.70 -8.01 10.59
CA PHE A 141 1.68 -8.94 10.00
C PHE A 141 3.12 -8.46 10.12
N GLY A 142 3.49 -7.83 11.23
CA GLY A 142 4.81 -7.25 11.43
C GLY A 142 5.07 -5.93 10.71
N LEU A 143 4.13 -5.44 9.92
CA LEU A 143 4.23 -4.14 9.24
C LEU A 143 3.67 -3.04 10.13
N GLU A 144 4.56 -2.17 10.61
CA GLU A 144 4.18 -0.93 11.28
C GLU A 144 3.57 0.03 10.25
N ASP A 145 2.53 0.75 10.66
CA ASP A 145 1.76 1.63 9.79
C ASP A 145 1.31 0.91 8.50
N PHE A 146 0.60 -0.21 8.71
CA PHE A 146 -0.03 -0.92 7.60
C PHE A 146 -0.92 0.04 6.79
N TRP A 147 -1.58 0.99 7.45
CA TRP A 147 -2.13 2.26 6.94
C TRP A 147 -1.81 3.38 7.94
N GLY A 148 -2.08 4.63 7.58
CA GLY A 148 -1.81 5.79 8.43
C GLY A 148 -0.34 6.22 8.43
N ASN A 149 -0.03 7.16 9.27
CA ASN A 149 1.25 7.83 9.48
C ASN A 149 1.74 8.65 8.29
N ILE A 150 1.81 8.12 7.09
CA ILE A 150 2.16 8.82 5.85
C ILE A 150 1.66 8.02 4.65
N TRP A 151 1.29 8.68 3.57
CA TRP A 151 1.04 8.01 2.29
C TRP A 151 2.29 7.29 1.80
N GLU A 152 2.13 6.17 1.13
CA GLU A 152 3.23 5.51 0.44
C GLU A 152 2.96 5.41 -1.07
N TRP A 153 3.94 5.75 -1.89
CA TRP A 153 3.92 5.46 -3.30
C TRP A 153 3.82 3.96 -3.54
N ILE A 154 2.98 3.58 -4.49
CA ILE A 154 2.79 2.19 -4.91
C ILE A 154 3.17 2.07 -6.38
N ASP A 155 4.22 1.31 -6.66
CA ASP A 155 4.65 1.03 -8.02
C ASP A 155 3.80 -0.05 -8.70
N GLY A 156 3.82 -0.09 -10.03
CA GLY A 156 3.14 -1.12 -10.80
C GLY A 156 1.64 -0.91 -10.98
N CYS A 157 1.11 0.28 -10.65
CA CYS A 157 -0.27 0.66 -10.94
C CYS A 157 -0.34 2.12 -11.39
N VAL A 158 -0.78 2.35 -12.60
CA VAL A 158 -1.02 3.70 -13.15
C VAL A 158 -2.32 3.73 -13.95
N THR A 159 -2.84 4.91 -14.20
CA THR A 159 -3.95 5.12 -15.14
C THR A 159 -3.49 5.95 -16.33
N ASN A 160 -4.04 5.68 -17.50
CA ASN A 160 -3.82 6.50 -18.69
C ASN A 160 -4.84 7.67 -18.78
N SER A 161 -4.78 8.44 -19.86
CA SER A 161 -5.65 9.61 -20.10
C SER A 161 -7.15 9.26 -20.20
N THR A 162 -7.50 8.01 -20.50
CA THR A 162 -8.87 7.50 -20.54
C THR A 162 -9.27 6.73 -19.28
N ARG A 163 -8.42 6.75 -18.23
CA ARG A 163 -8.61 6.03 -16.98
C ARG A 163 -8.60 4.50 -17.14
N ASN A 164 -7.94 3.98 -18.18
CA ASN A 164 -7.63 2.56 -18.20
C ASN A 164 -6.62 2.28 -17.07
N ILE A 165 -6.83 1.17 -16.38
CA ILE A 165 -5.95 0.69 -15.32
C ILE A 165 -4.83 -0.12 -15.96
N LEU A 166 -3.60 0.35 -15.83
CA LEU A 166 -2.40 -0.32 -16.29
C LEU A 166 -1.67 -0.90 -15.10
N THR A 167 -1.44 -2.22 -15.08
CA THR A 167 -0.75 -2.90 -13.98
C THR A 167 0.45 -3.70 -14.47
N GLY A 168 1.52 -3.66 -13.70
CA GLY A 168 2.76 -4.35 -13.99
C GLY A 168 3.42 -4.91 -12.73
N ASN A 169 4.20 -5.98 -12.90
CA ASN A 169 4.96 -6.63 -11.84
C ASN A 169 6.48 -6.50 -12.06
N ASP A 170 6.91 -5.78 -13.08
CA ASP A 170 8.31 -5.56 -13.43
C ASP A 170 8.52 -4.25 -14.17
N ASN A 171 9.79 -3.83 -14.33
CA ASN A 171 10.17 -2.63 -15.09
C ASN A 171 9.33 -1.39 -14.71
N PHE A 172 9.17 -1.17 -13.41
CA PHE A 172 8.33 -0.11 -12.88
C PHE A 172 8.68 1.26 -13.45
N ASN A 173 7.65 1.98 -13.89
CA ASN A 173 7.78 3.29 -14.53
C ASN A 173 6.52 4.13 -14.32
N ASP A 174 6.62 5.43 -14.62
CA ASP A 174 5.59 6.42 -14.34
C ASP A 174 4.45 6.46 -15.38
N SER A 175 4.65 5.86 -16.55
CA SER A 175 3.71 5.92 -17.68
C SER A 175 2.89 4.65 -17.86
N GLY A 176 3.26 3.55 -17.19
CA GLY A 176 2.69 2.23 -17.44
C GLY A 176 3.15 1.60 -18.77
N SER A 177 4.25 2.08 -19.34
CA SER A 177 4.83 1.46 -20.53
C SER A 177 5.19 0.01 -20.28
N GLY A 178 4.68 -0.91 -21.08
CA GLY A 178 4.87 -2.36 -20.92
C GLY A 178 3.96 -3.01 -19.87
N TYR A 179 3.08 -2.25 -19.21
CA TYR A 179 2.10 -2.81 -18.28
C TYR A 179 0.91 -3.42 -19.03
N THR A 180 0.19 -4.31 -18.36
CA THR A 180 -1.06 -4.88 -18.86
C THR A 180 -2.18 -3.85 -18.77
N ASP A 181 -2.87 -3.57 -19.87
CA ASP A 181 -4.10 -2.76 -19.90
C ASP A 181 -5.29 -3.63 -19.45
N ASN A 182 -5.88 -3.30 -18.31
CA ASN A 182 -7.03 -3.99 -17.74
C ASN A 182 -8.38 -3.32 -18.10
N GLY A 183 -8.34 -2.42 -19.06
CA GLY A 183 -9.52 -1.67 -19.50
C GLY A 183 -9.86 -0.48 -18.61
N GLN A 184 -10.96 0.19 -18.96
CA GLN A 184 -11.39 1.42 -18.28
C GLN A 184 -11.87 1.16 -16.86
N GLY A 185 -11.19 1.75 -15.90
CA GLY A 185 -11.50 1.64 -14.47
C GLY A 185 -12.74 2.45 -14.06
N ALA A 186 -12.88 3.66 -14.64
CA ALA A 186 -14.01 4.55 -14.39
C ALA A 186 -14.29 5.45 -15.59
N THR A 187 -15.55 5.85 -15.78
CA THR A 187 -15.97 6.72 -16.90
C THR A 187 -15.63 8.20 -16.67
N ALA A 188 -15.44 8.59 -15.40
CA ALA A 188 -15.00 9.92 -14.96
C ALA A 188 -13.98 9.77 -13.83
N ASN A 189 -13.34 10.86 -13.40
CA ASN A 189 -12.57 10.85 -12.15
C ASN A 189 -13.53 10.61 -10.99
N ILE A 190 -13.17 9.67 -10.12
CA ILE A 190 -13.94 9.28 -8.94
C ILE A 190 -13.07 9.38 -7.70
N GLY A 191 -13.68 9.72 -6.56
CA GLY A 191 -13.00 9.78 -5.26
C GLY A 191 -14.01 10.03 -4.16
N ASN A 192 -14.16 9.05 -3.29
CA ASN A 192 -15.01 9.05 -2.09
C ASN A 192 -14.87 7.67 -1.42
N TYR A 193 -15.72 7.34 -0.47
CA TYR A 193 -15.79 6.00 0.10
C TYR A 193 -16.16 4.96 -0.97
N MET A 194 -15.39 3.90 -1.03
CA MET A 194 -15.60 2.85 -2.02
C MET A 194 -16.88 2.06 -1.73
N SER A 195 -17.75 1.95 -2.72
CA SER A 195 -18.93 1.06 -2.67
C SER A 195 -18.71 -0.23 -3.44
N LYS A 196 -17.80 -0.23 -4.42
CA LYS A 196 -17.50 -1.41 -5.23
C LYS A 196 -16.05 -1.41 -5.70
N PRO A 197 -15.29 -2.48 -5.44
CA PRO A 197 -13.94 -2.67 -6.00
C PRO A 197 -14.01 -3.19 -7.44
N GLN A 198 -12.90 -3.07 -8.18
CA GLN A 198 -12.71 -3.70 -9.50
C GLN A 198 -12.80 -5.24 -9.39
N GLY A 199 -12.16 -5.83 -8.39
CA GLY A 199 -12.36 -7.21 -7.97
C GLY A 199 -11.74 -8.28 -8.86
N THR A 200 -10.76 -7.95 -9.71
CA THR A 200 -10.02 -8.94 -10.48
C THR A 200 -8.65 -9.23 -9.84
N THR A 201 -8.00 -10.33 -10.23
CA THR A 201 -6.63 -10.68 -9.80
C THR A 201 -5.60 -9.62 -10.23
N LYS A 202 -5.88 -8.83 -11.27
CA LYS A 202 -5.02 -7.78 -11.80
C LYS A 202 -5.29 -6.40 -11.20
N THR A 203 -6.49 -6.14 -10.70
CA THR A 203 -6.93 -4.80 -10.27
C THR A 203 -7.33 -4.74 -8.80
N GLY A 204 -7.52 -5.88 -8.15
CA GLY A 204 -7.75 -6.01 -6.71
C GLY A 204 -8.82 -5.07 -6.16
N PHE A 205 -8.46 -4.31 -5.14
CA PHE A 205 -9.33 -3.39 -4.43
C PHE A 205 -9.29 -1.95 -4.97
N LEU A 206 -8.84 -1.71 -6.20
CA LEU A 206 -9.05 -0.43 -6.86
C LEU A 206 -10.54 -0.10 -6.93
N ALA A 207 -10.89 1.16 -6.70
CA ALA A 207 -12.29 1.58 -6.74
C ALA A 207 -12.86 1.47 -8.16
N LYS A 208 -14.05 0.88 -8.27
CA LYS A 208 -14.91 0.91 -9.45
C LYS A 208 -16.06 1.89 -9.27
N GLU A 209 -16.64 1.93 -8.06
CA GLU A 209 -17.71 2.85 -7.68
C GLU A 209 -17.42 3.41 -6.27
N VAL A 210 -17.79 4.68 -6.05
CA VAL A 210 -17.50 5.43 -4.81
C VAL A 210 -18.77 6.09 -4.24
N ASN A 211 -19.86 5.35 -4.20
CA ASN A 211 -21.16 5.77 -3.66
C ASN A 211 -21.35 5.34 -2.20
N GLY A 212 -20.26 5.01 -1.51
CA GLY A 212 -20.27 4.57 -0.13
C GLY A 212 -20.26 5.73 0.88
N SER A 213 -20.06 5.39 2.14
CA SER A 213 -19.88 6.29 3.28
C SER A 213 -18.97 5.63 4.31
N GLU A 214 -18.57 6.35 5.35
CA GLU A 214 -17.80 5.80 6.48
C GLU A 214 -18.47 4.63 7.21
N SER A 215 -19.75 4.40 6.97
CA SER A 215 -20.52 3.29 7.53
C SER A 215 -20.81 2.16 6.54
N THR A 216 -20.31 2.21 5.31
CA THR A 216 -20.42 1.13 4.33
C THR A 216 -19.37 0.04 4.56
N TYR A 217 -19.41 -1.04 3.75
CA TYR A 217 -18.49 -2.17 3.89
C TYR A 217 -17.03 -1.77 3.79
N PHE A 218 -16.69 -0.93 2.81
CA PHE A 218 -15.37 -0.31 2.70
C PHE A 218 -15.47 1.10 3.29
N CYS A 219 -15.02 1.24 4.53
CA CYS A 219 -15.09 2.52 5.24
C CYS A 219 -13.96 3.48 4.83
N ASP A 220 -13.13 3.08 3.89
CA ASP A 220 -11.91 3.77 3.53
C ASP A 220 -12.11 4.58 2.24
N TYR A 221 -11.48 5.75 2.17
CA TYR A 221 -11.50 6.60 0.98
C TYR A 221 -10.70 5.94 -0.15
N ALA A 222 -11.27 5.93 -1.33
CA ALA A 222 -10.60 5.43 -2.53
C ALA A 222 -10.92 6.33 -3.73
N GLY A 223 -10.05 6.31 -4.73
CA GLY A 223 -10.28 7.12 -5.93
C GLY A 223 -9.47 6.64 -7.12
N LEU A 224 -9.91 7.08 -8.30
CA LEU A 224 -9.26 6.80 -9.56
C LEU A 224 -9.43 7.99 -10.50
N CYS A 225 -8.32 8.58 -10.92
CA CYS A 225 -8.24 9.71 -11.83
C CYS A 225 -7.46 9.33 -13.09
N ALA A 226 -7.52 10.18 -14.11
CA ALA A 226 -6.77 9.99 -15.35
C ALA A 226 -5.29 10.40 -15.19
N SER A 227 -4.38 9.65 -15.83
CA SER A 227 -2.94 9.94 -15.89
C SER A 227 -2.27 10.04 -14.53
N CYS A 228 -2.59 9.13 -13.61
CA CYS A 228 -2.15 9.14 -12.23
C CYS A 228 -1.45 7.84 -11.82
N VAL A 229 -0.67 7.93 -10.74
CA VAL A 229 -0.02 6.81 -10.05
C VAL A 229 -0.68 6.55 -8.70
N ALA A 230 -0.50 5.36 -8.15
CA ALA A 230 -1.16 4.93 -6.92
C ALA A 230 -0.41 5.37 -5.66
N ILE A 231 -1.19 5.77 -4.61
CA ILE A 231 -0.71 5.97 -3.24
C ILE A 231 -1.62 5.22 -2.26
N PHE A 232 -1.08 4.88 -1.10
CA PHE A 232 -1.76 4.11 -0.06
C PHE A 232 -1.45 4.64 1.34
N GLY A 233 -2.50 4.84 2.16
CA GLY A 233 -2.37 5.35 3.53
C GLY A 233 -2.27 6.87 3.63
N GLY A 234 -2.22 7.43 4.85
CA GLY A 234 -2.08 8.87 5.10
C GLY A 234 -2.19 9.20 6.58
N TRP A 235 -1.68 10.38 7.01
CA TRP A 235 -1.64 10.76 8.44
C TRP A 235 -2.83 11.57 8.92
N ASN A 236 -3.57 12.20 8.02
CA ASN A 236 -4.63 13.17 8.34
C ASN A 236 -5.99 12.80 7.74
N ASN A 237 -6.18 11.54 7.46
CA ASN A 237 -7.37 11.06 6.75
C ASN A 237 -8.51 10.63 7.69
N ALA A 238 -8.29 10.64 9.02
CA ALA A 238 -9.29 10.28 10.02
C ALA A 238 -10.08 9.00 9.64
N ALA A 239 -11.40 9.12 9.47
CA ALA A 239 -12.27 8.00 9.10
C ALA A 239 -12.02 7.46 7.68
N ASP A 240 -11.40 8.24 6.81
CA ASP A 240 -11.08 7.83 5.43
C ASP A 240 -9.91 6.82 5.36
N ALA A 241 -9.09 6.73 6.42
CA ALA A 241 -7.92 5.86 6.46
C ALA A 241 -8.29 4.41 6.75
N GLY A 242 -7.50 3.47 6.20
CA GLY A 242 -7.67 2.05 6.49
C GLY A 242 -6.94 1.15 5.51
N ALA A 243 -7.14 -0.16 5.67
CA ALA A 243 -6.46 -1.20 4.89
C ALA A 243 -6.82 -1.16 3.38
N PHE A 244 -7.91 -0.50 3.00
CA PHE A 244 -8.38 -0.40 1.62
C PHE A 244 -8.31 1.03 1.07
N GLN A 245 -7.73 1.98 1.82
CA GLN A 245 -7.50 3.34 1.36
C GLN A 245 -6.48 3.34 0.22
N LEU A 246 -6.96 3.37 -1.01
CA LEU A 246 -6.14 3.32 -2.22
C LEU A 246 -6.59 4.42 -3.19
N TYR A 247 -5.69 5.33 -3.49
CA TYR A 247 -5.98 6.49 -4.34
C TYR A 247 -5.02 6.56 -5.53
N VAL A 248 -5.56 6.49 -6.74
CA VAL A 248 -4.84 6.68 -8.00
C VAL A 248 -5.19 8.06 -8.53
N GLY A 249 -4.62 9.08 -7.92
CA GLY A 249 -5.02 10.47 -8.19
C GLY A 249 -3.87 11.48 -8.23
N ASN A 250 -2.62 11.02 -8.07
CA ASN A 250 -1.46 11.91 -8.11
C ASN A 250 -0.65 11.72 -9.39
N ALA A 251 -0.22 12.84 -10.00
CA ALA A 251 0.76 12.78 -11.06
C ALA A 251 2.11 12.25 -10.52
N ALA A 252 2.83 11.47 -11.33
CA ALA A 252 4.12 10.90 -10.93
C ALA A 252 5.20 11.95 -10.60
N SER A 253 5.03 13.19 -11.09
CA SER A 253 5.91 14.32 -10.81
C SER A 253 5.69 14.99 -9.46
N ILE A 254 4.64 14.62 -8.73
CA ILE A 254 4.36 15.19 -7.40
C ILE A 254 5.43 14.77 -6.42
N SER A 255 5.86 15.73 -5.59
CA SER A 255 6.60 15.50 -4.36
C SER A 255 5.89 16.24 -3.23
N SER A 256 5.54 15.55 -2.17
CA SER A 256 4.75 16.12 -1.06
C SER A 256 5.27 15.66 0.29
N ALA A 257 5.10 16.52 1.30
CA ALA A 257 5.53 16.22 2.67
C ALA A 257 4.76 15.07 3.32
N ASP A 258 3.63 14.69 2.75
CA ASP A 258 2.74 13.63 3.21
C ASP A 258 2.88 12.31 2.43
N ILE A 259 3.83 12.22 1.49
CA ILE A 259 4.05 11.01 0.69
C ILE A 259 5.49 10.52 0.83
N ALA A 260 5.63 9.27 1.19
CA ALA A 260 6.88 8.52 1.34
C ALA A 260 6.87 7.25 0.47
N ALA A 261 7.67 6.25 0.83
CA ALA A 261 7.68 4.94 0.21
C ALA A 261 7.94 3.84 1.25
N ARG A 262 7.71 2.60 0.90
CA ARG A 262 8.11 1.41 1.67
C ARG A 262 9.03 0.56 0.82
N LEU A 263 10.12 0.08 1.41
CA LEU A 263 11.07 -0.81 0.73
C LEU A 263 10.47 -2.20 0.55
N MET A 264 10.74 -2.81 -0.59
CA MET A 264 10.43 -4.20 -0.91
C MET A 264 11.67 -4.91 -1.42
N PHE A 265 11.73 -6.23 -1.23
CA PHE A 265 12.77 -7.08 -1.80
C PHE A 265 12.13 -8.38 -2.31
N LEU A 266 12.38 -8.71 -3.55
CA LEU A 266 11.94 -9.95 -4.18
C LEU A 266 13.17 -10.81 -4.49
N LEU A 267 13.37 -11.86 -3.69
CA LEU A 267 14.55 -12.72 -3.73
C LEU A 267 14.53 -13.62 -4.96
N SER A 268 15.66 -13.67 -5.67
CA SER A 268 16.03 -14.81 -6.51
C SER A 268 16.74 -15.83 -5.62
N LEU A 269 16.22 -17.02 -5.43
CA LEU A 269 17.00 -18.12 -4.85
C LEU A 269 18.14 -18.44 -5.83
N ILE A 270 19.29 -17.87 -5.58
CA ILE A 270 20.55 -18.48 -6.06
C ILE A 270 20.79 -19.61 -5.07
N HIS A 271 20.62 -20.84 -5.52
CA HIS A 271 21.15 -21.97 -4.77
C HIS A 271 22.66 -21.74 -4.64
N ILE A 272 23.13 -21.47 -3.42
CA ILE A 272 24.54 -21.48 -3.07
C ILE A 272 24.96 -22.96 -2.98
#